data_5b88648f19de342bfeedf72ecbf3a122
#
_entry.id   5b88648f19de342bfeedf72ecbf3a122
#
_cell.length_a   1.000
_cell.length_b   1.000
_cell.length_c   1.000
_cell.angle_alpha   90.00
_cell.angle_beta   90.00
_cell.angle_gamma   90.00
#
_symmetry.space_group_name_H-M   'P 1'
#
loop_
_entity.id
_entity.type
_entity.pdbx_description
1 polymer ?
#
loop_
_entity_poly.entity_id
_entity_poly.type
_entity_poly.pdbx_seq_one_letter_code
_entity_poly.pdbx_strand_id
1 'polypeptide(L)'
;MNKKLHSVSPESGPNSNLDLTPQLAQSSSAFLFEPKNIVPFETALGWQKNFLKNLIEEPFSPQAVWLLEHFSCFTIGRGSDKKNLLFEENNSPLPVFSIERGGEVTHHMPGQIVGYLVLNLSLHKKDLSWYLRELEQVLIDVLDLLGIEGKRVDGLT
;
A
#
# COMPACT_ATOMS: atom_id res chain seq x y z
N MET A 1 -9.71 10.47 18.43
CA MET A 1 -9.72 9.02 18.69
C MET A 1 -8.34 8.51 18.34
N ASN A 2 -7.55 8.11 19.33
CA ASN A 2 -6.18 7.64 19.09
C ASN A 2 -6.22 6.26 18.43
N LYS A 3 -5.94 6.19 17.13
CA LYS A 3 -5.69 4.93 16.43
C LYS A 3 -4.28 4.47 16.81
N LYS A 4 -4.17 3.31 17.47
CA LYS A 4 -2.88 2.72 17.80
C LYS A 4 -2.29 2.04 16.57
N LEU A 5 -1.20 2.60 16.02
CA LEU A 5 -0.32 1.89 15.09
C LEU A 5 0.66 1.05 15.90
N HIS A 6 0.80 -0.22 15.56
CA HIS A 6 1.80 -1.11 16.14
C HIS A 6 2.89 -1.38 15.11
N SER A 7 4.14 -1.11 15.45
CA SER A 7 5.28 -1.42 14.59
C SER A 7 5.72 -2.87 14.83
N VAL A 8 5.89 -3.64 13.76
CA VAL A 8 6.30 -5.05 13.79
C VAL A 8 7.55 -5.21 12.94
N SER A 9 8.58 -5.83 13.50
CA SER A 9 9.80 -6.16 12.76
C SER A 9 9.55 -7.30 11.76
N PRO A 10 10.09 -7.22 10.53
CA PRO A 10 9.69 -8.05 9.39
C PRO A 10 10.30 -9.46 9.34
N GLU A 11 10.89 -9.98 10.42
CA GLU A 11 11.56 -11.29 10.39
C GLU A 11 10.63 -12.49 10.26
N SER A 12 9.34 -12.30 10.51
CA SER A 12 8.32 -13.33 10.32
C SER A 12 7.32 -12.86 9.28
N GLY A 13 7.26 -13.57 8.15
CA GLY A 13 6.21 -13.33 7.15
C GLY A 13 4.80 -13.43 7.77
N PRO A 14 3.76 -13.08 7.01
CA PRO A 14 2.38 -13.01 7.52
C PRO A 14 1.81 -14.34 8.08
N ASN A 15 2.59 -15.42 8.09
CA ASN A 15 2.22 -16.73 8.64
C ASN A 15 2.73 -16.99 10.07
N SER A 16 3.39 -16.03 10.74
CA SER A 16 3.62 -16.21 12.16
C SER A 16 2.28 -16.07 12.89
N ASN A 17 1.87 -17.09 13.64
CA ASN A 17 0.74 -17.05 14.57
C ASN A 17 0.90 -15.83 15.49
N LEU A 18 0.35 -14.71 15.07
CA LEU A 18 0.17 -13.57 15.94
C LEU A 18 -0.93 -13.98 16.92
N ASP A 19 -0.51 -14.28 18.15
CA ASP A 19 -1.43 -14.56 19.26
C ASP A 19 -2.15 -13.24 19.60
N LEU A 20 -3.17 -12.92 18.78
CA LEU A 20 -3.99 -11.73 18.92
C LEU A 20 -5.04 -12.03 20.00
N THR A 21 -4.81 -11.49 21.17
CA THR A 21 -5.80 -11.56 22.24
C THR A 21 -7.16 -11.00 21.79
N PRO A 22 -8.29 -11.54 22.24
CA PRO A 22 -9.64 -11.11 21.82
C PRO A 22 -9.95 -9.62 22.01
N GLN A 23 -9.17 -8.90 22.82
CA GLN A 23 -9.31 -7.45 23.03
C GLN A 23 -8.83 -6.61 21.84
N LEU A 24 -7.96 -7.12 20.95
CA LEU A 24 -7.54 -6.43 19.73
C LEU A 24 -8.60 -6.50 18.63
N ALA A 25 -9.46 -7.50 18.65
CA ALA A 25 -10.49 -7.71 17.62
C ALA A 25 -11.60 -6.64 17.60
N GLN A 26 -11.73 -5.81 18.64
CA GLN A 26 -12.72 -4.73 18.71
C GLN A 26 -12.14 -3.33 18.43
N SER A 27 -10.83 -3.20 18.27
CA SER A 27 -10.19 -1.90 17.97
C SER A 27 -9.85 -1.79 16.49
N SER A 28 -10.04 -0.60 15.92
CA SER A 28 -9.56 -0.25 14.57
C SER A 28 -8.03 -0.13 14.55
N SER A 29 -7.33 -1.21 14.92
CA SER A 29 -5.87 -1.27 14.96
C SER A 29 -5.32 -1.69 13.59
N ALA A 30 -4.13 -1.23 13.28
CA ALA A 30 -3.40 -1.64 12.10
C ALA A 30 -1.96 -2.02 12.47
N PHE A 31 -1.42 -3.03 11.81
CA PHE A 31 0.00 -3.33 11.84
C PHE A 31 0.72 -2.42 10.86
N LEU A 32 1.85 -1.86 11.29
CA LEU A 32 2.80 -1.19 10.43
C LEU A 32 4.00 -2.11 10.20
N PHE A 33 4.24 -2.44 8.94
CA PHE A 33 5.38 -3.26 8.51
C PHE A 33 6.38 -2.37 7.76
N GLU A 34 7.63 -2.37 8.22
CA GLU A 34 8.73 -1.60 7.66
C GLU A 34 9.93 -2.53 7.37
N PRO A 35 9.90 -3.29 6.25
CA PRO A 35 11.02 -4.14 5.87
C PRO A 35 12.32 -3.32 5.72
N LYS A 36 13.40 -3.77 6.34
CA LYS A 36 14.70 -3.09 6.26
C LYS A 36 15.38 -3.23 4.90
N ASN A 37 15.01 -4.25 4.16
CA ASN A 37 15.58 -4.55 2.85
C ASN A 37 14.58 -4.19 1.75
N ILE A 38 15.10 -3.93 0.56
CA ILE A 38 14.31 -3.79 -0.66
C ILE A 38 13.51 -5.07 -0.91
N VAL A 39 12.22 -4.95 -1.19
CA VAL A 39 11.28 -6.07 -1.32
C VAL A 39 10.95 -6.33 -2.79
N PRO A 40 11.03 -7.58 -3.29
CA PRO A 40 10.49 -7.91 -4.60
C PRO A 40 9.00 -7.58 -4.69
N PHE A 41 8.57 -7.03 -5.83
CA PHE A 41 7.17 -6.58 -6.01
C PHE A 41 6.16 -7.72 -5.76
N GLU A 42 6.43 -8.90 -6.31
CA GLU A 42 5.55 -10.08 -6.16
C GLU A 42 5.40 -10.52 -4.70
N THR A 43 6.48 -10.39 -3.92
CA THR A 43 6.46 -10.71 -2.49
C THR A 43 5.50 -9.77 -1.74
N ALA A 44 5.62 -8.46 -1.96
CA ALA A 44 4.73 -7.48 -1.34
C ALA A 44 3.28 -7.64 -1.82
N LEU A 45 3.07 -7.95 -3.09
CA LEU A 45 1.74 -8.24 -3.64
C LEU A 45 1.12 -9.50 -2.98
N GLY A 46 1.93 -10.52 -2.73
CA GLY A 46 1.52 -11.72 -2.02
C GLY A 46 1.06 -11.41 -0.58
N TRP A 47 1.81 -10.57 0.14
CA TRP A 47 1.43 -10.12 1.48
C TRP A 47 0.10 -9.39 1.49
N GLN A 48 -0.09 -8.43 0.57
CA GLN A 48 -1.34 -7.68 0.44
C GLN A 48 -2.54 -8.59 0.17
N LYS A 49 -2.40 -9.54 -0.77
CA LYS A 49 -3.47 -10.49 -1.11
C LYS A 49 -3.86 -11.39 0.07
N ASN A 50 -2.88 -11.87 0.83
CA ASN A 50 -3.13 -12.70 2.00
C ASN A 50 -3.83 -11.90 3.11
N PHE A 51 -3.36 -10.69 3.39
CA PHE A 51 -4.03 -9.81 4.35
C PHE A 51 -5.45 -9.44 3.93
N LEU A 52 -5.64 -9.10 2.67
CA LEU A 52 -6.96 -8.79 2.13
C LEU A 52 -7.92 -9.98 2.27
N LYS A 53 -7.46 -11.19 1.95
CA LYS A 53 -8.26 -12.40 2.13
C LYS A 53 -8.69 -12.57 3.58
N ASN A 54 -7.74 -12.47 4.51
CA ASN A 54 -8.04 -12.59 5.94
C ASN A 54 -9.01 -11.50 6.41
N LEU A 55 -8.85 -10.26 5.95
CA LEU A 55 -9.73 -9.15 6.31
C LEU A 55 -11.14 -9.29 5.73
N ILE A 56 -11.30 -9.98 4.60
CA ILE A 56 -12.62 -10.32 4.03
C ILE A 56 -13.29 -11.42 4.88
N GLU A 57 -12.55 -12.45 5.28
CA GLU A 57 -13.05 -13.55 6.10
C GLU A 57 -13.36 -13.10 7.55
N GLU A 58 -12.52 -12.22 8.10
CA GLU A 58 -12.63 -11.67 9.44
C GLU A 58 -12.59 -10.13 9.43
N PRO A 59 -13.69 -9.44 9.15
CA PRO A 59 -13.74 -7.99 8.91
C PRO A 59 -13.27 -7.11 10.08
N PHE A 60 -13.15 -7.66 11.27
CA PHE A 60 -12.69 -6.97 12.48
C PHE A 60 -11.24 -7.31 12.86
N SER A 61 -10.59 -8.17 12.08
CA SER A 61 -9.16 -8.45 12.27
C SER A 61 -8.31 -7.19 12.06
N PRO A 62 -7.07 -7.14 12.57
CA PRO A 62 -6.19 -6.00 12.37
C PRO A 62 -5.95 -5.70 10.89
N GLN A 63 -5.93 -4.42 10.57
CA GLN A 63 -5.61 -3.89 9.26
C GLN A 63 -4.09 -3.86 9.07
N ALA A 64 -3.60 -3.58 7.87
CA ALA A 64 -2.17 -3.57 7.60
C ALA A 64 -1.75 -2.37 6.74
N VAL A 65 -0.58 -1.84 7.06
CA VAL A 65 0.14 -0.83 6.31
C VAL A 65 1.57 -1.31 6.12
N TRP A 66 2.08 -1.28 4.89
CA TRP A 66 3.50 -1.49 4.59
C TRP A 66 4.10 -0.19 4.07
N LEU A 67 5.26 0.18 4.60
CA LEU A 67 6.14 1.20 4.03
C LEU A 67 7.43 0.49 3.60
N LEU A 68 7.72 0.49 2.32
CA LEU A 68 8.82 -0.28 1.76
C LEU A 68 9.36 0.32 0.46
N GLU A 69 10.44 -0.25 -0.02
CA GLU A 69 11.02 0.03 -1.34
C GLU A 69 11.03 -1.24 -2.18
N HIS A 70 10.96 -1.09 -3.50
CA HIS A 70 11.05 -2.18 -4.45
C HIS A 70 12.34 -2.17 -5.25
N PHE A 71 12.76 -3.36 -5.70
CA PHE A 71 13.66 -3.46 -6.84
C PHE A 71 13.01 -2.83 -8.06
N SER A 72 13.85 -2.34 -8.99
CA SER A 72 13.34 -1.69 -10.20
C SER A 72 12.42 -2.60 -10.99
N CYS A 73 11.19 -2.14 -11.21
CA CYS A 73 10.18 -2.83 -12.00
C CYS A 73 9.10 -1.86 -12.50
N PHE A 74 8.33 -2.29 -13.49
CA PHE A 74 7.12 -1.59 -13.92
C PHE A 74 5.87 -2.31 -13.44
N THR A 75 4.86 -1.55 -13.05
CA THR A 75 3.51 -2.06 -12.80
C THR A 75 2.53 -1.37 -13.74
N ILE A 76 1.63 -2.15 -14.35
CA ILE A 76 0.63 -1.69 -15.30
C ILE A 76 -0.75 -1.86 -14.67
N GLY A 77 -1.50 -0.78 -14.52
CA GLY A 77 -2.86 -0.78 -14.01
C GLY A 77 -3.87 -1.27 -15.05
N ARG A 78 -5.09 -1.64 -14.62
CA ARG A 78 -6.16 -2.19 -15.48
C ARG A 78 -6.61 -1.29 -16.62
N GLY A 79 -6.51 -0.02 -16.54
CA GLY A 79 -6.96 0.94 -17.57
C GLY A 79 -5.81 1.58 -18.33
N SER A 80 -4.59 1.09 -18.12
CA SER A 80 -3.40 1.69 -18.68
C SER A 80 -3.38 1.64 -20.20
N ASP A 81 -3.15 2.79 -20.83
CA ASP A 81 -2.81 2.82 -22.26
C ASP A 81 -1.37 2.33 -22.42
N LYS A 82 -1.20 1.21 -23.16
CA LYS A 82 0.13 0.63 -23.44
C LYS A 82 1.07 1.62 -24.15
N LYS A 83 0.54 2.68 -24.74
CA LYS A 83 1.35 3.79 -25.32
C LYS A 83 2.23 4.50 -24.29
N ASN A 84 1.89 4.36 -22.99
CA ASN A 84 2.72 4.92 -21.91
C ASN A 84 3.98 4.08 -21.64
N LEU A 85 4.10 2.89 -22.23
CA LEU A 85 5.33 2.13 -22.29
C LEU A 85 6.10 2.56 -23.56
N LEU A 86 7.28 3.12 -23.39
CA LEU A 86 8.16 3.52 -24.51
C LEU A 86 8.95 2.33 -25.09
N PHE A 87 8.59 1.12 -24.73
CA PHE A 87 9.15 -0.16 -25.17
C PHE A 87 8.04 -1.21 -25.25
N GLU A 88 8.25 -2.27 -26.02
CA GLU A 88 7.35 -3.42 -26.03
C GLU A 88 7.49 -4.22 -24.71
N GLU A 89 6.36 -4.65 -24.15
CA GLU A 89 6.29 -5.36 -22.87
C GLU A 89 7.21 -6.59 -22.85
N ASN A 90 7.26 -7.34 -23.95
CA ASN A 90 8.11 -8.53 -24.11
C ASN A 90 9.60 -8.20 -24.28
N ASN A 91 9.96 -6.95 -24.50
CA ASN A 91 11.34 -6.49 -24.62
C ASN A 91 11.68 -5.43 -23.56
N SER A 92 11.04 -5.51 -22.41
CA SER A 92 11.26 -4.60 -21.31
C SER A 92 12.65 -4.81 -20.70
N PRO A 93 13.37 -3.71 -20.38
CA PRO A 93 14.64 -3.77 -19.68
C PRO A 93 14.50 -4.18 -18.18
N LEU A 94 13.30 -4.15 -17.65
CA LEU A 94 12.97 -4.46 -16.24
C LEU A 94 11.73 -5.37 -16.19
N PRO A 95 11.53 -6.11 -15.07
CA PRO A 95 10.29 -6.87 -14.86
C PRO A 95 9.05 -5.98 -14.99
N VAL A 96 8.01 -6.51 -15.63
CA VAL A 96 6.72 -5.85 -15.83
C VAL A 96 5.62 -6.68 -15.19
N PHE A 97 4.79 -6.07 -14.36
CA PHE A 97 3.68 -6.72 -13.65
C PHE A 97 2.35 -6.06 -14.00
N SER A 98 1.45 -6.80 -14.60
CA SER A 98 0.05 -6.37 -14.78
C SER A 98 -0.71 -6.59 -13.47
N ILE A 99 -1.35 -5.55 -12.95
CA ILE A 99 -2.00 -5.56 -11.64
C ILE A 99 -3.40 -4.96 -11.67
N GLU A 100 -4.18 -5.29 -10.64
CA GLU A 100 -5.60 -4.93 -10.56
C GLU A 100 -5.89 -3.53 -9.99
N ARG A 101 -4.90 -2.64 -9.91
CA ARG A 101 -5.13 -1.25 -9.50
C ARG A 101 -5.64 -0.40 -10.67
N GLY A 102 -6.26 0.73 -10.35
CA GLY A 102 -6.48 1.82 -11.30
C GLY A 102 -5.17 2.54 -11.66
N GLY A 103 -5.26 3.51 -12.57
CA GLY A 103 -4.14 4.32 -13.00
C GLY A 103 -3.26 3.66 -14.07
N GLU A 104 -2.25 4.39 -14.45
CA GLU A 104 -1.36 4.11 -15.59
C GLU A 104 -0.16 3.24 -15.19
N VAL A 105 0.90 3.27 -15.99
CA VAL A 105 2.18 2.63 -15.71
C VAL A 105 2.87 3.33 -14.54
N THR A 106 3.42 2.55 -13.62
CA THR A 106 4.29 3.06 -12.56
C THR A 106 5.65 2.38 -12.65
N HIS A 107 6.72 3.17 -12.59
CA HIS A 107 8.09 2.68 -12.42
C HIS A 107 8.42 2.70 -10.93
N HIS A 108 8.68 1.54 -10.36
CA HIS A 108 9.24 1.41 -9.01
C HIS A 108 10.76 1.30 -9.09
N MET A 109 11.46 1.88 -8.12
CA MET A 109 12.91 1.83 -8.04
C MET A 109 13.38 2.01 -6.59
N PRO A 110 14.62 1.57 -6.25
CA PRO A 110 15.24 1.88 -4.97
C PRO A 110 15.27 3.40 -4.70
N GLY A 111 15.01 3.80 -3.47
CA GLY A 111 14.85 5.21 -3.06
C GLY A 111 13.44 5.75 -3.21
N GLN A 112 12.50 4.99 -3.83
CA GLN A 112 11.09 5.33 -3.86
C GLN A 112 10.36 4.66 -2.70
N ILE A 113 9.88 5.42 -1.75
CA ILE A 113 8.99 4.94 -0.69
C ILE A 113 7.64 4.55 -1.31
N VAL A 114 7.18 3.36 -1.00
CA VAL A 114 5.87 2.83 -1.43
C VAL A 114 5.04 2.46 -0.20
N GLY A 115 3.83 3.02 -0.13
CA GLY A 115 2.86 2.70 0.91
C GLY A 115 1.77 1.76 0.39
N TYR A 116 1.62 0.59 1.01
CA TYR A 116 0.49 -0.30 0.77
C TYR A 116 -0.43 -0.35 1.98
N LEU A 117 -1.72 -0.12 1.75
CA LEU A 117 -2.72 -0.08 2.81
C LEU A 117 -3.80 -1.12 2.52
N VAL A 118 -3.99 -2.05 3.45
CA VAL A 118 -5.11 -3.01 3.43
C VAL A 118 -6.02 -2.68 4.61
N LEU A 119 -7.08 -1.95 4.30
CA LEU A 119 -7.98 -1.35 5.29
C LEU A 119 -9.42 -1.77 5.04
N ASN A 120 -10.17 -1.96 6.12
CA ASN A 120 -11.63 -2.10 6.07
C ASN A 120 -12.29 -0.73 6.23
N LEU A 121 -12.71 -0.11 5.12
CA LEU A 121 -13.32 1.22 5.14
C LEU A 121 -14.64 1.26 5.93
N SER A 122 -15.29 0.11 6.19
CA SER A 122 -16.48 0.09 7.04
C SER A 122 -16.19 0.45 8.51
N LEU A 123 -14.95 0.29 8.95
CA LEU A 123 -14.47 0.72 10.28
C LEU A 123 -14.04 2.19 10.32
N HIS A 124 -14.07 2.87 9.19
CA HIS A 124 -13.72 4.28 9.03
C HIS A 124 -14.88 5.06 8.42
N LYS A 125 -14.85 5.24 7.11
CA LYS A 125 -15.92 5.82 6.31
C LYS A 125 -16.00 5.08 4.98
N LYS A 126 -17.19 4.57 4.62
CA LYS A 126 -17.46 3.88 3.34
C LYS A 126 -17.58 4.89 2.19
N ASP A 127 -16.54 5.64 1.95
CA ASP A 127 -16.49 6.68 0.94
C ASP A 127 -15.07 6.69 0.34
N LEU A 128 -14.96 6.23 -0.90
CA LEU A 128 -13.69 6.11 -1.58
C LEU A 128 -13.08 7.47 -1.90
N SER A 129 -13.91 8.44 -2.26
CA SER A 129 -13.44 9.81 -2.52
C SER A 129 -12.84 10.43 -1.27
N TRP A 130 -13.51 10.27 -0.13
CA TRP A 130 -12.98 10.69 1.16
C TRP A 130 -11.64 9.98 1.45
N TYR A 131 -11.58 8.68 1.25
CA TYR A 131 -10.35 7.90 1.50
C TYR A 131 -9.16 8.40 0.68
N LEU A 132 -9.37 8.67 -0.62
CA LEU A 132 -8.33 9.22 -1.48
C LEU A 132 -7.86 10.61 -0.99
N ARG A 133 -8.80 11.47 -0.56
CA ARG A 133 -8.45 12.79 -0.01
C ARG A 133 -7.68 12.71 1.31
N GLU A 134 -7.95 11.71 2.15
CA GLU A 134 -7.15 11.46 3.36
C GLU A 134 -5.72 11.01 3.00
N LEU A 135 -5.56 10.15 1.99
CA LEU A 135 -4.22 9.75 1.51
C LEU A 135 -3.44 10.94 0.96
N GLU A 136 -4.07 11.79 0.16
CA GLU A 136 -3.45 13.05 -0.31
C GLU A 136 -3.04 13.94 0.87
N GLN A 137 -3.89 14.06 1.89
CA GLN A 137 -3.57 14.87 3.07
C GLN A 137 -2.35 14.33 3.80
N VAL A 138 -2.27 13.01 4.00
CA VAL A 138 -1.09 12.38 4.61
C VAL A 138 0.20 12.73 3.84
N LEU A 139 0.15 12.70 2.50
CA LEU A 139 1.32 13.06 1.69
C LEU A 139 1.67 14.55 1.82
N ILE A 140 0.68 15.43 1.82
CA ILE A 140 0.88 16.88 2.03
C ILE A 140 1.52 17.13 3.39
N ASP A 141 1.00 16.50 4.45
CA ASP A 141 1.51 16.66 5.82
C ASP A 141 2.97 16.16 5.94
N VAL A 142 3.29 15.04 5.28
CA VAL A 142 4.68 14.52 5.25
C VAL A 142 5.61 15.46 4.49
N LEU A 143 5.17 16.03 3.37
CA LEU A 143 5.96 16.99 2.61
C LEU A 143 6.20 18.28 3.40
N ASP A 144 5.20 18.75 4.13
CA ASP A 144 5.29 19.93 5.01
C ASP A 144 6.36 19.73 6.10
N LEU A 145 6.41 18.54 6.72
CA LEU A 145 7.47 18.18 7.68
C LEU A 145 8.89 18.26 7.08
N LEU A 146 9.00 18.10 5.75
CA LEU A 146 10.26 18.21 5.02
C LEU A 146 10.50 19.62 4.46
N GLY A 147 9.62 20.58 4.75
CA GLY A 147 9.69 21.94 4.22
C GLY A 147 9.32 22.06 2.73
N ILE A 148 8.57 21.08 2.19
CA ILE A 148 8.12 21.05 0.79
C ILE A 148 6.63 21.34 0.74
N GLU A 149 6.22 22.38 0.02
CA GLU A 149 4.81 22.72 -0.15
C GLU A 149 4.11 21.73 -1.08
N GLY A 150 3.17 20.93 -0.54
CA GLY A 150 2.30 20.03 -1.29
C GLY A 150 0.94 20.69 -1.58
N LYS A 151 0.40 20.51 -2.79
CA LYS A 151 -0.90 21.06 -3.19
C LYS A 151 -1.77 20.02 -3.89
N ARG A 152 -3.09 20.11 -3.65
CA ARG A 152 -4.07 19.41 -4.49
C ARG A 152 -4.32 20.18 -5.77
N VAL A 153 -4.59 19.44 -6.84
CA VAL A 153 -5.04 20.01 -8.11
C VAL A 153 -6.45 19.51 -8.38
N ASP A 154 -7.39 20.43 -8.58
CA ASP A 154 -8.78 20.09 -8.84
C ASP A 154 -8.92 19.21 -10.08
N GLY A 155 -9.68 18.12 -9.94
CA GLY A 155 -9.89 17.16 -11.03
C GLY A 155 -8.77 16.14 -11.24
N LEU A 156 -7.68 16.20 -10.46
CA LEU A 156 -6.64 15.19 -10.40
C LEU A 156 -6.68 14.48 -9.03
N THR A 157 -6.36 13.19 -9.06
CA THR A 157 -6.23 12.35 -7.86
C THR A 157 -5.12 11.37 -8.08
#